data_fe1043bf2bbdadcf96ffee73c8fc6b12
#
_entry.id   fe1043bf2bbdadcf96ffee73c8fc6b12
#
_cell.length_a   1.000
_cell.length_b   1.000
_cell.length_c   1.000
_cell.angle_alpha   90.00
_cell.angle_beta   90.00
_cell.angle_gamma   90.00
#
_symmetry.space_group_name_H-M   'P 1'
#
loop_
_entity.id
_entity.type
_entity.pdbx_description
1 polymer ?
#
loop_
_entity_poly.entity_id
_entity_poly.type
_entity_poly.pdbx_seq_one_letter_code
_entity_poly.pdbx_strand_id
1 'polypeptide(L)'
;VIASGKTFYHTVIDLMNATNATAAFWVTVVVVSFFIRLAMSFCYPAISDVISNFMSSNMSYGLLSNILKNFSLCAKYAFFHTIITMVTDIAIFFAIYGVTKLFFPIIGVFAFALALVCAVVLIALRLTFSSGVIPEMVVGGEKKYFGALKTGFSYMKKYFGKIFGANCIVIFVIYSLMMLTTLITFGVAFFVLGSMLVTYIHVMQLVFYYESKSMRYYTDAYTIVNTAPISERIDLQDELLRKDD
;
A
#
# COMPACT_ATOMS: atom_id res chain seq x y z
N VAL A 1 -1.43 5.34 36.79
CA VAL A 1 -1.27 4.81 35.39
C VAL A 1 -2.23 3.65 35.14
N ILE A 2 -2.29 2.62 36.02
CA ILE A 2 -3.19 1.45 35.82
C ILE A 2 -4.67 1.85 35.92
N ALA A 3 -5.03 2.75 36.87
CA ALA A 3 -6.39 3.26 37.00
C ALA A 3 -6.81 4.07 35.75
N SER A 4 -5.91 4.93 35.23
CA SER A 4 -6.17 5.70 34.01
C SER A 4 -6.38 4.81 32.79
N GLY A 5 -5.60 3.71 32.68
CA GLY A 5 -5.75 2.76 31.58
C GLY A 5 -7.07 1.98 31.64
N LYS A 6 -7.52 1.59 32.83
CA LYS A 6 -8.84 0.97 33.02
C LYS A 6 -9.96 1.96 32.66
N THR A 7 -9.85 3.20 33.09
CA THR A 7 -10.82 4.27 32.75
C THR A 7 -10.88 4.48 31.24
N PHE A 8 -9.72 4.58 30.56
CA PHE A 8 -9.66 4.73 29.12
C PHE A 8 -10.30 3.54 28.39
N TYR A 9 -9.97 2.32 28.80
CA TYR A 9 -10.56 1.11 28.23
C TYR A 9 -12.09 1.08 28.41
N HIS A 10 -12.60 1.38 29.62
CA HIS A 10 -14.03 1.45 29.86
C HIS A 10 -14.68 2.58 29.08
N THR A 11 -14.03 3.75 28.97
CA THR A 11 -14.55 4.87 28.15
C THR A 11 -14.64 4.49 26.68
N VAL A 12 -13.67 3.74 26.12
CA VAL A 12 -13.73 3.26 24.73
C VAL A 12 -14.84 2.22 24.56
N ILE A 13 -14.96 1.28 25.49
CA ILE A 13 -16.05 0.28 25.48
C ILE A 13 -17.42 0.95 25.66
N ASP A 14 -17.51 1.89 26.59
CA ASP A 14 -18.75 2.65 26.83
C ASP A 14 -19.10 3.56 25.64
N LEU A 15 -18.12 4.15 24.97
CA LEU A 15 -18.31 4.88 23.71
C LEU A 15 -18.76 3.93 22.59
N MET A 16 -18.19 2.72 22.51
CA MET A 16 -18.64 1.68 21.57
C MET A 16 -20.03 1.15 21.91
N ASN A 17 -20.40 1.10 23.20
CA ASN A 17 -21.72 0.66 23.67
C ASN A 17 -22.75 1.81 23.70
N ALA A 18 -22.34 3.03 24.07
CA ALA A 18 -23.20 4.24 24.09
C ALA A 18 -23.46 4.80 22.69
N THR A 19 -22.67 4.43 21.71
CA THR A 19 -23.15 4.42 20.35
C THR A 19 -24.20 3.30 20.26
N ASN A 20 -25.39 3.52 20.83
CA ASN A 20 -26.65 3.10 20.25
C ASN A 20 -26.71 3.69 18.81
N ALA A 21 -25.61 3.61 18.14
CA ALA A 21 -25.43 3.87 16.75
C ALA A 21 -26.38 2.90 16.10
N THR A 22 -27.54 3.41 15.79
CA THR A 22 -28.59 2.69 15.09
C THR A 22 -27.90 1.92 13.96
N ALA A 23 -28.40 0.77 13.59
CA ALA A 23 -27.84 0.00 12.47
C ALA A 23 -27.55 0.91 11.25
N ALA A 24 -28.33 1.98 11.08
CA ALA A 24 -28.16 3.03 10.10
C ALA A 24 -26.78 3.74 10.18
N PHE A 25 -26.26 4.03 11.37
CA PHE A 25 -24.92 4.65 11.51
C PHE A 25 -23.84 3.71 11.02
N TRP A 26 -23.83 2.46 11.46
CA TRP A 26 -22.83 1.48 11.03
C TRP A 26 -22.89 1.19 9.53
N VAL A 27 -24.11 1.08 8.98
CA VAL A 27 -24.30 0.97 7.53
C VAL A 27 -23.71 2.19 6.81
N THR A 28 -23.96 3.40 7.31
CA THR A 28 -23.41 4.63 6.73
C THR A 28 -21.89 4.62 6.78
N VAL A 29 -21.28 4.27 7.91
CA VAL A 29 -19.80 4.19 8.05
C VAL A 29 -19.21 3.18 7.06
N VAL A 30 -19.81 2.01 6.92
CA VAL A 30 -19.36 0.98 5.98
C VAL A 30 -19.49 1.46 4.54
N VAL A 31 -20.64 2.05 4.17
CA VAL A 31 -20.88 2.58 2.82
C VAL A 31 -19.92 3.70 2.47
N VAL A 32 -19.76 4.69 3.35
CA VAL A 32 -18.82 5.81 3.14
C VAL A 32 -17.38 5.29 3.02
N SER A 33 -16.97 4.38 3.91
CA SER A 33 -15.65 3.76 3.86
C SER A 33 -15.42 2.99 2.55
N PHE A 34 -16.45 2.29 2.06
CA PHE A 34 -16.39 1.59 0.78
C PHE A 34 -16.12 2.55 -0.38
N PHE A 35 -16.89 3.65 -0.48
CA PHE A 35 -16.72 4.61 -1.58
C PHE A 35 -15.39 5.36 -1.52
N ILE A 36 -14.93 5.76 -0.33
CA ILE A 36 -13.61 6.39 -0.16
C ILE A 36 -12.50 5.44 -0.64
N ARG A 37 -12.54 4.19 -0.21
CA ARG A 37 -11.55 3.17 -0.60
C ARG A 37 -11.62 2.86 -2.09
N LEU A 38 -12.81 2.78 -2.65
CA LEU A 38 -13.02 2.56 -4.07
C LEU A 38 -12.36 3.69 -4.89
N ALA A 39 -12.58 4.95 -4.50
CA ALA A 39 -11.98 6.10 -5.15
C ALA A 39 -10.45 6.11 -5.05
N MET A 40 -9.90 5.81 -3.86
CA MET A 40 -8.45 5.69 -3.67
C MET A 40 -7.86 4.54 -4.51
N SER A 41 -8.46 3.35 -4.43
CA SER A 41 -8.00 2.18 -5.16
C SER A 41 -8.07 2.35 -6.67
N PHE A 42 -9.00 3.18 -7.16
CA PHE A 42 -9.12 3.51 -8.58
C PHE A 42 -7.90 4.26 -9.12
N CYS A 43 -7.25 5.05 -8.29
CA CYS A 43 -6.05 5.80 -8.67
C CYS A 43 -4.76 4.95 -8.64
N TYR A 44 -4.71 3.86 -7.89
CA TYR A 44 -3.48 3.10 -7.67
C TYR A 44 -2.84 2.52 -8.95
N PRO A 45 -3.57 1.87 -9.87
CA PRO A 45 -2.96 1.40 -11.11
C PRO A 45 -2.42 2.54 -11.97
N ALA A 46 -3.11 3.69 -11.99
CA ALA A 46 -2.66 4.85 -12.75
C ALA A 46 -1.38 5.47 -12.16
N ILE A 47 -1.28 5.54 -10.82
CA ILE A 47 -0.06 5.99 -10.13
C ILE A 47 1.10 5.04 -10.47
N SER A 48 0.86 3.73 -10.38
CA SER A 48 1.89 2.73 -10.72
C SER A 48 2.29 2.76 -12.19
N ASP A 49 1.36 3.05 -13.12
CA ASP A 49 1.66 3.20 -14.53
C ASP A 49 2.55 4.44 -14.80
N VAL A 50 2.26 5.58 -14.15
CA VAL A 50 3.11 6.77 -14.21
C VAL A 50 4.53 6.46 -13.71
N ILE A 51 4.64 5.80 -12.55
CA ILE A 51 5.94 5.44 -11.95
C ILE A 51 6.68 4.45 -12.85
N SER A 52 5.99 3.42 -13.36
CA SER A 52 6.56 2.42 -14.27
C SER A 52 7.09 3.04 -15.56
N ASN A 53 6.32 3.95 -16.18
CA ASN A 53 6.76 4.68 -17.36
C ASN A 53 7.98 5.56 -17.06
N PHE A 54 7.99 6.23 -15.91
CA PHE A 54 9.16 7.01 -15.50
C PHE A 54 10.40 6.13 -15.28
N MET A 55 10.24 4.98 -14.61
CA MET A 55 11.33 4.04 -14.34
C MET A 55 11.89 3.40 -15.64
N SER A 56 11.03 3.12 -16.62
CA SER A 56 11.43 2.40 -17.83
C SER A 56 11.88 3.29 -18.98
N SER A 57 11.28 4.46 -19.14
CA SER A 57 11.52 5.34 -20.30
C SER A 57 11.87 6.78 -19.94
N ASN A 58 11.96 7.12 -18.67
CA ASN A 58 12.11 8.49 -18.17
C ASN A 58 11.04 9.47 -18.71
N MET A 59 9.91 8.95 -19.17
CA MET A 59 8.77 9.73 -19.62
C MET A 59 7.71 9.80 -18.54
N SER A 60 7.21 10.99 -18.25
CA SER A 60 6.09 11.19 -17.35
C SER A 60 4.84 11.56 -18.14
N TYR A 61 3.81 10.77 -18.02
CA TYR A 61 2.47 11.11 -18.51
C TYR A 61 1.63 11.66 -17.36
N GLY A 62 0.69 12.57 -17.67
CA GLY A 62 -0.21 13.09 -16.66
C GLY A 62 -1.08 11.97 -16.06
N LEU A 63 -1.30 12.02 -14.73
CA LEU A 63 -2.11 11.03 -14.01
C LEU A 63 -3.52 10.87 -14.62
N LEU A 64 -4.15 11.99 -14.98
CA LEU A 64 -5.49 11.98 -15.57
C LEU A 64 -5.51 11.26 -16.94
N SER A 65 -4.50 11.50 -17.77
CA SER A 65 -4.34 10.81 -19.07
C SER A 65 -4.21 9.29 -18.88
N ASN A 66 -3.43 8.86 -17.89
CA ASN A 66 -3.25 7.44 -17.57
C ASN A 66 -4.52 6.80 -17.00
N ILE A 67 -5.29 7.53 -16.18
CA ILE A 67 -6.61 7.07 -15.71
C ILE A 67 -7.55 6.84 -16.89
N LEU A 68 -7.65 7.80 -17.80
CA LEU A 68 -8.54 7.69 -18.97
C LEU A 68 -8.13 6.55 -19.89
N LYS A 69 -6.82 6.40 -20.15
CA LYS A 69 -6.28 5.32 -20.98
C LYS A 69 -6.54 3.94 -20.38
N ASN A 70 -6.40 3.80 -19.05
CA ASN A 70 -6.50 2.54 -18.35
C ASN A 70 -7.80 2.41 -17.53
N PHE A 71 -8.86 3.13 -17.88
CA PHE A 71 -10.09 3.21 -17.09
C PHE A 71 -10.66 1.85 -16.70
N SER A 72 -10.77 0.93 -17.65
CA SER A 72 -11.31 -0.42 -17.41
C SER A 72 -10.45 -1.23 -16.43
N LEU A 73 -9.11 -1.07 -16.50
CA LEU A 73 -8.18 -1.72 -15.60
C LEU A 73 -8.27 -1.13 -14.19
N CYS A 74 -8.31 0.20 -14.09
CA CYS A 74 -8.49 0.91 -12.82
C CYS A 74 -9.81 0.53 -12.14
N ALA A 75 -10.92 0.46 -12.90
CA ALA A 75 -12.22 0.09 -12.37
C ALA A 75 -12.26 -1.37 -11.85
N LYS A 76 -11.71 -2.32 -12.62
CA LYS A 76 -11.64 -3.72 -12.19
C LYS A 76 -10.77 -3.89 -10.95
N TYR A 77 -9.59 -3.26 -10.94
CA TYR A 77 -8.71 -3.29 -9.77
C TYR A 77 -9.42 -2.70 -8.56
N ALA A 78 -9.97 -1.50 -8.67
CA ALA A 78 -10.63 -0.79 -7.58
C ALA A 78 -11.75 -1.63 -6.94
N PHE A 79 -12.62 -2.21 -7.76
CA PHE A 79 -13.74 -3.00 -7.27
C PHE A 79 -13.29 -4.22 -6.47
N PHE A 80 -12.46 -5.09 -7.06
CA PHE A 80 -12.01 -6.31 -6.38
C PHE A 80 -11.10 -6.01 -5.20
N HIS A 81 -10.18 -5.07 -5.36
CA HIS A 81 -9.25 -4.68 -4.29
C HIS A 81 -9.99 -4.09 -3.09
N THR A 82 -10.99 -3.23 -3.31
CA THR A 82 -11.79 -2.65 -2.23
C THR A 82 -12.53 -3.73 -1.45
N ILE A 83 -13.18 -4.68 -2.12
CA ILE A 83 -13.88 -5.77 -1.44
C ILE A 83 -12.92 -6.61 -0.60
N ILE A 84 -11.80 -7.03 -1.19
CA ILE A 84 -10.81 -7.87 -0.49
C ILE A 84 -10.21 -7.13 0.70
N THR A 85 -9.86 -5.84 0.52
CA THR A 85 -9.29 -5.05 1.61
C THR A 85 -10.30 -4.81 2.73
N MET A 86 -11.56 -4.56 2.44
CA MET A 86 -12.59 -4.42 3.48
C MET A 86 -12.77 -5.71 4.28
N VAL A 87 -12.85 -6.86 3.62
CA VAL A 87 -12.96 -8.15 4.30
C VAL A 87 -11.75 -8.42 5.18
N THR A 88 -10.54 -8.16 4.66
CA THR A 88 -9.30 -8.34 5.44
C THR A 88 -9.20 -7.35 6.59
N ASP A 89 -9.64 -6.10 6.44
CA ASP A 89 -9.64 -5.11 7.53
C ASP A 89 -10.60 -5.49 8.66
N ILE A 90 -11.76 -6.05 8.33
CA ILE A 90 -12.69 -6.61 9.33
C ILE A 90 -11.99 -7.74 10.10
N ALA A 91 -11.31 -8.66 9.40
CA ALA A 91 -10.56 -9.73 10.04
C ALA A 91 -9.42 -9.22 10.93
N ILE A 92 -8.66 -8.22 10.47
CA ILE A 92 -7.61 -7.55 11.24
C ILE A 92 -8.20 -6.88 12.48
N PHE A 93 -9.33 -6.17 12.34
CA PHE A 93 -10.00 -5.53 13.47
C PHE A 93 -10.38 -6.55 14.55
N PHE A 94 -11.00 -7.67 14.19
CA PHE A 94 -11.34 -8.72 15.14
C PHE A 94 -10.10 -9.37 15.78
N ALA A 95 -9.02 -9.54 15.04
CA ALA A 95 -7.76 -10.05 15.58
C ALA A 95 -7.17 -9.09 16.63
N ILE A 96 -7.12 -7.78 16.33
CA ILE A 96 -6.64 -6.74 17.25
C ILE A 96 -7.53 -6.67 18.50
N TYR A 97 -8.86 -6.68 18.31
CA TYR A 97 -9.81 -6.70 19.41
C TYR A 97 -9.63 -7.94 20.30
N GLY A 98 -9.48 -9.13 19.69
CA GLY A 98 -9.23 -10.37 20.41
C GLY A 98 -7.93 -10.33 21.22
N VAL A 99 -6.84 -9.86 20.63
CA VAL A 99 -5.54 -9.66 21.31
C VAL A 99 -5.71 -8.71 22.50
N THR A 100 -6.34 -7.56 22.27
CA THR A 100 -6.56 -6.58 23.35
C THR A 100 -7.39 -7.17 24.49
N LYS A 101 -8.52 -7.80 24.16
CA LYS A 101 -9.42 -8.40 25.16
C LYS A 101 -8.77 -9.52 25.96
N LEU A 102 -7.94 -10.36 25.31
CA LEU A 102 -7.26 -11.48 25.93
C LEU A 102 -6.16 -11.04 26.86
N PHE A 103 -5.33 -10.09 26.44
CA PHE A 103 -4.14 -9.68 27.16
C PHE A 103 -4.34 -8.52 28.14
N PHE A 104 -5.39 -7.70 27.96
CA PHE A 104 -5.65 -6.58 28.86
C PHE A 104 -5.80 -6.97 30.34
N PRO A 105 -6.49 -8.07 30.71
CA PRO A 105 -6.56 -8.51 32.11
C PRO A 105 -5.22 -8.94 32.69
N ILE A 106 -4.27 -9.36 31.84
CA ILE A 106 -2.97 -9.92 32.25
C ILE A 106 -1.93 -8.82 32.39
N ILE A 107 -1.77 -7.98 31.34
CA ILE A 107 -0.70 -6.99 31.23
C ILE A 107 -1.21 -5.53 31.23
N GLY A 108 -2.51 -5.31 31.44
CA GLY A 108 -3.10 -3.98 31.50
C GLY A 108 -2.84 -3.15 30.24
N VAL A 109 -2.37 -1.91 30.43
CA VAL A 109 -2.15 -0.94 29.33
C VAL A 109 -1.17 -1.45 28.26
N PHE A 110 -0.24 -2.33 28.60
CA PHE A 110 0.71 -2.90 27.63
C PHE A 110 0.03 -3.76 26.56
N ALA A 111 -1.20 -4.23 26.80
CA ALA A 111 -2.00 -4.92 25.77
C ALA A 111 -2.24 -4.05 24.52
N PHE A 112 -2.34 -2.73 24.67
CA PHE A 112 -2.47 -1.81 23.53
C PHE A 112 -1.21 -1.73 22.69
N ALA A 113 -0.02 -1.76 23.33
CA ALA A 113 1.24 -1.82 22.59
C ALA A 113 1.36 -3.13 21.79
N LEU A 114 0.97 -4.25 22.40
CA LEU A 114 0.93 -5.54 21.72
C LEU A 114 -0.08 -5.54 20.56
N ALA A 115 -1.24 -4.95 20.76
CA ALA A 115 -2.26 -4.79 19.72
C ALA A 115 -1.76 -3.93 18.56
N LEU A 116 -1.01 -2.85 18.83
CA LEU A 116 -0.39 -2.01 17.80
C LEU A 116 0.61 -2.80 16.96
N VAL A 117 1.50 -3.55 17.61
CA VAL A 117 2.47 -4.42 16.91
C VAL A 117 1.72 -5.44 16.04
N CYS A 118 0.70 -6.08 16.59
CA CYS A 118 -0.16 -7.02 15.84
C CYS A 118 -0.80 -6.34 14.61
N ALA A 119 -1.30 -5.11 14.76
CA ALA A 119 -1.86 -4.34 13.66
C ALA A 119 -0.84 -4.08 12.55
N VAL A 120 0.36 -3.61 12.90
CA VAL A 120 1.45 -3.36 11.94
C VAL A 120 1.79 -4.64 11.17
N VAL A 121 1.98 -5.75 11.89
CA VAL A 121 2.31 -7.05 11.29
C VAL A 121 1.22 -7.52 10.33
N LEU A 122 -0.05 -7.46 10.72
CA LEU A 122 -1.17 -7.92 9.89
C LEU A 122 -1.38 -7.03 8.66
N ILE A 123 -1.25 -5.71 8.81
CA ILE A 123 -1.34 -4.77 7.67
C ILE A 123 -0.17 -4.99 6.71
N ALA A 124 1.06 -5.13 7.23
CA ALA A 124 2.25 -5.42 6.43
C ALA A 124 2.11 -6.75 5.68
N LEU A 125 1.58 -7.77 6.33
CA LEU A 125 1.32 -9.09 5.73
C LEU A 125 0.34 -8.97 4.55
N ARG A 126 -0.79 -8.27 4.74
CA ARG A 126 -1.76 -8.00 3.68
C ARG A 126 -1.14 -7.28 2.49
N LEU A 127 -0.37 -6.21 2.74
CA LEU A 127 0.31 -5.46 1.68
C LEU A 127 1.33 -6.33 0.94
N THR A 128 2.02 -7.21 1.65
CA THR A 128 3.00 -8.12 1.05
C THR A 128 2.32 -9.15 0.15
N PHE A 129 1.19 -9.72 0.55
CA PHE A 129 0.45 -10.65 -0.30
C PHE A 129 -0.11 -10.00 -1.57
N SER A 130 -0.51 -8.73 -1.50
CA SER A 130 -1.05 -7.98 -2.64
C SER A 130 0.01 -7.25 -3.46
N SER A 131 1.29 -7.29 -3.06
CA SER A 131 2.36 -6.48 -3.66
C SER A 131 2.59 -6.70 -5.16
N GLY A 132 2.31 -7.91 -5.66
CA GLY A 132 2.47 -8.24 -7.08
C GLY A 132 1.27 -7.93 -7.97
N VAL A 133 0.12 -7.56 -7.39
CA VAL A 133 -1.14 -7.40 -8.17
C VAL A 133 -1.05 -6.24 -9.14
N ILE A 134 -0.73 -5.04 -8.65
CA ILE A 134 -0.66 -3.84 -9.49
C ILE A 134 0.46 -3.95 -10.53
N PRO A 135 1.70 -4.31 -10.17
CA PRO A 135 2.75 -4.49 -11.16
C PRO A 135 2.38 -5.51 -12.25
N GLU A 136 1.75 -6.64 -11.90
CA GLU A 136 1.35 -7.64 -12.89
C GLU A 136 0.22 -7.13 -13.80
N MET A 137 -0.70 -6.32 -13.28
CA MET A 137 -1.77 -5.72 -14.09
C MET A 137 -1.25 -4.59 -15.00
N VAL A 138 -0.29 -3.80 -14.53
CA VAL A 138 0.22 -2.62 -15.24
C VAL A 138 1.35 -2.99 -16.21
N VAL A 139 2.34 -3.73 -15.72
CA VAL A 139 3.56 -4.08 -16.47
C VAL A 139 3.43 -5.47 -17.11
N GLY A 140 2.88 -6.44 -16.39
CA GLY A 140 2.71 -7.82 -16.86
C GLY A 140 1.58 -8.00 -17.87
N GLY A 141 0.66 -7.05 -17.97
CA GLY A 141 -0.45 -7.06 -18.92
C GLY A 141 -1.63 -7.97 -18.55
N GLU A 142 -1.65 -8.54 -17.35
CA GLU A 142 -2.77 -9.37 -16.89
C GLU A 142 -4.00 -8.51 -16.58
N LYS A 143 -5.11 -8.74 -17.27
CA LYS A 143 -6.33 -7.93 -17.16
C LYS A 143 -7.30 -8.39 -16.08
N LYS A 144 -7.07 -9.58 -15.49
CA LYS A 144 -7.93 -10.15 -14.46
C LYS A 144 -7.28 -10.02 -13.10
N TYR A 145 -8.00 -9.45 -12.12
CA TYR A 145 -7.48 -9.22 -10.77
C TYR A 145 -6.94 -10.50 -10.10
N PHE A 146 -7.70 -11.58 -10.11
CA PHE A 146 -7.28 -12.86 -9.50
C PHE A 146 -6.14 -13.55 -10.27
N GLY A 147 -6.07 -13.37 -11.59
CA GLY A 147 -4.93 -13.79 -12.40
C GLY A 147 -3.67 -13.05 -11.96
N ALA A 148 -3.74 -11.73 -11.89
CA ALA A 148 -2.65 -10.88 -11.41
C ALA A 148 -2.24 -11.19 -9.97
N LEU A 149 -3.19 -11.49 -9.08
CA LEU A 149 -2.89 -11.90 -7.70
C LEU A 149 -2.08 -13.19 -7.67
N LYS A 150 -2.51 -14.22 -8.40
CA LYS A 150 -1.82 -15.52 -8.45
C LYS A 150 -0.43 -15.41 -9.10
N THR A 151 -0.35 -14.78 -10.26
CA THR A 151 0.89 -14.66 -11.03
C THR A 151 1.86 -13.72 -10.35
N GLY A 152 1.39 -12.54 -9.92
CA GLY A 152 2.19 -11.56 -9.20
C GLY A 152 2.75 -12.12 -7.89
N PHE A 153 1.95 -12.82 -7.10
CA PHE A 153 2.44 -13.49 -5.89
C PHE A 153 3.50 -14.54 -6.21
N SER A 154 3.35 -15.31 -7.29
CA SER A 154 4.35 -16.30 -7.70
C SER A 154 5.72 -15.68 -7.97
N TYR A 155 5.78 -14.50 -8.57
CA TYR A 155 7.04 -13.79 -8.78
C TYR A 155 7.57 -13.16 -7.48
N MET A 156 6.69 -12.57 -6.70
CA MET A 156 7.08 -11.81 -5.49
C MET A 156 7.44 -12.69 -4.30
N LYS A 157 7.00 -13.96 -4.26
CA LYS A 157 7.28 -14.87 -3.13
C LYS A 157 8.77 -15.04 -2.82
N LYS A 158 9.64 -14.94 -3.82
CA LYS A 158 11.11 -15.00 -3.63
C LYS A 158 11.62 -13.86 -2.74
N TYR A 159 10.96 -12.71 -2.79
CA TYR A 159 11.33 -11.51 -2.04
C TYR A 159 10.39 -11.27 -0.84
N PHE A 160 9.53 -12.24 -0.51
CA PHE A 160 8.48 -12.08 0.50
C PHE A 160 9.00 -11.49 1.82
N GLY A 161 10.08 -12.05 2.37
CA GLY A 161 10.67 -11.57 3.63
C GLY A 161 11.20 -10.12 3.54
N LYS A 162 11.80 -9.75 2.41
CA LYS A 162 12.30 -8.38 2.18
C LYS A 162 11.14 -7.38 2.09
N ILE A 163 10.11 -7.72 1.30
CA ILE A 163 8.91 -6.87 1.12
C ILE A 163 8.15 -6.75 2.45
N PHE A 164 7.99 -7.86 3.18
CA PHE A 164 7.32 -7.87 4.47
C PHE A 164 8.06 -7.00 5.49
N GLY A 165 9.39 -7.17 5.62
CA GLY A 165 10.20 -6.36 6.51
C GLY A 165 10.16 -4.87 6.16
N ALA A 166 10.27 -4.53 4.87
CA ALA A 166 10.16 -3.15 4.40
C ALA A 166 8.77 -2.55 4.72
N ASN A 167 7.69 -3.29 4.46
CA ASN A 167 6.34 -2.87 4.81
C ASN A 167 6.17 -2.64 6.32
N CYS A 168 6.69 -3.53 7.18
CA CYS A 168 6.63 -3.36 8.64
C CYS A 168 7.31 -2.07 9.08
N ILE A 169 8.55 -1.83 8.60
CA ILE A 169 9.33 -0.64 8.97
C ILE A 169 8.62 0.63 8.49
N VAL A 170 8.21 0.67 7.24
CA VAL A 170 7.61 1.87 6.65
C VAL A 170 6.27 2.20 7.31
N ILE A 171 5.42 1.19 7.51
CA ILE A 171 4.14 1.38 8.21
C ILE A 171 4.40 1.90 9.62
N PHE A 172 5.29 1.26 10.38
CA PHE A 172 5.59 1.66 11.74
C PHE A 172 6.11 3.10 11.82
N VAL A 173 7.10 3.45 10.98
CA VAL A 173 7.69 4.80 10.95
C VAL A 173 6.66 5.84 10.55
N ILE A 174 5.94 5.62 9.45
CA ILE A 174 4.99 6.62 8.93
C ILE A 174 3.79 6.79 9.86
N TYR A 175 3.23 5.71 10.42
CA TYR A 175 2.14 5.83 11.40
C TYR A 175 2.61 6.54 12.68
N SER A 176 3.84 6.26 13.15
CA SER A 176 4.41 6.99 14.29
C SER A 176 4.56 8.49 14.00
N LEU A 177 5.07 8.83 12.82
CA LEU A 177 5.17 10.24 12.40
C LEU A 177 3.80 10.88 12.22
N MET A 178 2.84 10.18 11.63
CA MET A 178 1.47 10.66 11.50
C MET A 178 0.86 10.97 12.88
N MET A 179 1.00 10.09 13.84
CA MET A 179 0.47 10.30 15.20
C MET A 179 1.09 11.53 15.86
N LEU A 180 2.40 11.71 15.75
CA LEU A 180 3.11 12.84 16.34
C LEU A 180 2.76 14.16 15.67
N THR A 181 2.67 14.18 14.35
CA THR A 181 2.55 15.42 13.58
C THR A 181 1.10 15.84 13.35
N THR A 182 0.15 14.90 13.34
CA THR A 182 -1.27 15.22 13.09
C THR A 182 -1.85 16.18 14.13
N LEU A 183 -1.48 16.01 15.40
CA LEU A 183 -1.89 16.91 16.49
C LEU A 183 -1.33 18.33 16.32
N ILE A 184 -0.07 18.45 15.86
CA ILE A 184 0.62 19.73 15.71
C ILE A 184 0.11 20.48 14.46
N THR A 185 -0.22 19.76 13.41
CA THR A 185 -0.56 20.33 12.09
C THR A 185 -2.06 20.35 11.79
N PHE A 186 -2.91 20.12 12.79
CA PHE A 186 -4.37 20.04 12.62
C PHE A 186 -4.81 19.10 11.48
N GLY A 187 -4.11 17.99 11.31
CA GLY A 187 -4.42 16.97 10.32
C GLY A 187 -3.76 17.15 8.94
N VAL A 188 -3.12 18.26 8.63
CA VAL A 188 -2.46 18.48 7.32
C VAL A 188 -1.38 17.43 7.07
N ALA A 189 -0.58 17.08 8.09
CA ALA A 189 0.46 16.07 7.98
C ALA A 189 -0.09 14.69 7.57
N PHE A 190 -1.32 14.36 7.93
CA PHE A 190 -1.95 13.10 7.53
C PHE A 190 -2.04 12.95 6.01
N PHE A 191 -2.43 14.00 5.30
CA PHE A 191 -2.54 13.98 3.84
C PHE A 191 -1.18 13.89 3.16
N VAL A 192 -0.19 14.64 3.66
CA VAL A 192 1.18 14.64 3.10
C VAL A 192 1.85 13.29 3.33
N LEU A 193 1.90 12.81 4.57
CA LEU A 193 2.54 11.54 4.91
C LEU A 193 1.79 10.34 4.31
N GLY A 194 0.46 10.42 4.20
CA GLY A 194 -0.35 9.40 3.55
C GLY A 194 -0.05 9.28 2.06
N SER A 195 0.10 10.39 1.34
CA SER A 195 0.47 10.36 -0.08
C SER A 195 1.90 9.85 -0.29
N MET A 196 2.84 10.22 0.58
CA MET A 196 4.22 9.69 0.56
C MET A 196 4.23 8.17 0.79
N LEU A 197 3.45 7.67 1.75
CA LEU A 197 3.32 6.24 2.02
C LEU A 197 2.81 5.48 0.79
N VAL A 198 1.74 5.96 0.17
CA VAL A 198 1.17 5.34 -1.04
C VAL A 198 2.20 5.30 -2.16
N THR A 199 2.86 6.42 -2.44
CA THR A 199 3.89 6.50 -3.48
C THR A 199 5.04 5.53 -3.20
N TYR A 200 5.56 5.52 -1.97
CA TYR A 200 6.65 4.62 -1.58
C TYR A 200 6.28 3.14 -1.76
N ILE A 201 5.08 2.74 -1.33
CA ILE A 201 4.62 1.35 -1.48
C ILE A 201 4.58 0.96 -2.97
N HIS A 202 4.07 1.83 -3.85
CA HIS A 202 3.99 1.53 -5.28
C HIS A 202 5.38 1.45 -5.94
N VAL A 203 6.29 2.37 -5.59
CA VAL A 203 7.69 2.32 -6.06
C VAL A 203 8.34 1.01 -5.63
N MET A 204 8.25 0.67 -4.36
CA MET A 204 8.84 -0.56 -3.80
C MET A 204 8.27 -1.82 -4.49
N GLN A 205 6.95 -1.88 -4.70
CA GLN A 205 6.30 -3.00 -5.38
C GLN A 205 6.80 -3.15 -6.82
N LEU A 206 6.93 -2.05 -7.56
CA LEU A 206 7.47 -2.06 -8.92
C LEU A 206 8.93 -2.50 -8.95
N VAL A 207 9.80 -1.96 -8.08
CA VAL A 207 11.22 -2.33 -8.01
C VAL A 207 11.37 -3.84 -7.79
N PHE A 208 10.72 -4.40 -6.76
CA PHE A 208 10.79 -5.84 -6.51
C PHE A 208 10.21 -6.68 -7.65
N TYR A 209 9.18 -6.17 -8.33
CA TYR A 209 8.60 -6.85 -9.48
C TYR A 209 9.57 -6.87 -10.66
N TYR A 210 10.20 -5.73 -11.00
CA TYR A 210 11.21 -5.65 -12.04
C TYR A 210 12.40 -6.58 -11.74
N GLU A 211 12.89 -6.57 -10.48
CA GLU A 211 13.94 -7.49 -10.05
C GLU A 211 13.51 -8.95 -10.17
N SER A 212 12.28 -9.28 -9.79
CA SER A 212 11.78 -10.67 -9.82
C SER A 212 11.68 -11.24 -11.24
N LYS A 213 11.42 -10.38 -12.22
CA LYS A 213 11.36 -10.72 -13.65
C LYS A 213 12.68 -10.47 -14.39
N SER A 214 13.73 -10.03 -13.68
CA SER A 214 15.01 -9.63 -14.28
C SER A 214 14.85 -8.57 -15.38
N MET A 215 13.85 -7.70 -15.21
CA MET A 215 13.62 -6.58 -16.13
C MET A 215 14.54 -5.43 -15.77
N ARG A 216 15.08 -4.77 -16.78
CA ARG A 216 15.91 -3.58 -16.55
C ARG A 216 15.01 -2.39 -16.21
N TYR A 217 15.40 -1.62 -15.20
CA TYR A 217 14.85 -0.31 -14.90
C TYR A 217 16.01 0.65 -14.67
N TYR A 218 15.90 1.85 -15.22
CA TYR A 218 17.00 2.80 -15.20
C TYR A 218 16.84 3.73 -14.00
N THR A 219 17.72 3.57 -12.99
CA THR A 219 17.85 4.48 -11.84
C THR A 219 19.16 5.23 -11.83
N ASP A 220 19.92 5.15 -12.92
CA ASP A 220 21.30 5.68 -13.04
C ASP A 220 21.28 7.18 -13.43
N ALA A 221 22.25 7.93 -12.97
CA ALA A 221 22.36 9.36 -13.23
C ALA A 221 22.41 9.69 -14.74
N TYR A 222 22.92 8.79 -15.56
CA TYR A 222 22.95 8.93 -17.02
C TYR A 222 21.55 8.88 -17.66
N THR A 223 20.64 8.12 -17.10
CA THR A 223 19.25 8.01 -17.61
C THR A 223 18.42 9.23 -17.29
N ILE A 224 18.73 9.96 -16.23
CA ILE A 224 18.05 11.22 -15.88
C ILE A 224 18.36 12.32 -16.91
N VAL A 225 19.55 12.28 -17.52
CA VAL A 225 20.00 13.30 -18.48
C VAL A 225 19.68 12.91 -19.93
N ASN A 226 19.52 11.61 -20.21
CA ASN A 226 19.30 11.12 -21.58
C ASN A 226 17.81 10.83 -21.84
N THR A 227 17.14 11.70 -22.59
CA THR A 227 15.73 11.59 -22.99
C THR A 227 15.48 10.68 -24.19
N ALA A 228 16.51 10.06 -24.76
CA ALA A 228 16.36 9.15 -25.89
C ALA A 228 15.52 7.91 -25.53
N PRO A 229 14.75 7.34 -26.46
CA PRO A 229 14.02 6.08 -26.27
C PRO A 229 14.93 4.94 -25.79
N ILE A 230 14.40 4.02 -24.98
CA ILE A 230 15.19 2.90 -24.40
C ILE A 230 15.89 2.07 -25.47
N SER A 231 15.23 1.82 -26.61
CA SER A 231 15.81 1.11 -27.76
C SER A 231 17.10 1.77 -28.25
N GLU A 232 17.09 3.09 -28.47
CA GLU A 232 18.26 3.82 -28.94
C GLU A 232 19.39 3.85 -27.91
N ARG A 233 19.06 3.81 -26.60
CA ARG A 233 20.08 3.79 -25.53
C ARG A 233 20.78 2.44 -25.42
N ILE A 234 20.04 1.36 -25.64
CA ILE A 234 20.61 0.00 -25.64
C ILE A 234 21.57 -0.13 -26.82
N ASP A 235 21.15 0.33 -28.00
CA ASP A 235 21.96 0.28 -29.21
C ASP A 235 23.26 1.10 -29.05
N LEU A 236 23.17 2.30 -28.48
CA LEU A 236 24.35 3.14 -28.18
C LEU A 236 25.28 2.50 -27.14
N GLN A 237 24.74 1.82 -26.14
CA GLN A 237 25.53 1.15 -25.11
C GLN A 237 26.23 -0.08 -25.67
N ASP A 238 25.58 -0.85 -26.54
CA ASP A 238 26.15 -2.00 -27.23
C ASP A 238 27.20 -1.57 -28.27
N GLU A 239 27.04 -0.39 -28.93
CA GLU A 239 28.06 0.18 -29.80
C GLU A 239 29.30 0.66 -29.04
N LEU A 240 29.13 1.27 -27.86
CA LEU A 240 30.24 1.71 -27.03
C LEU A 240 31.06 0.50 -26.52
N LEU A 241 30.38 -0.56 -26.07
CA LEU A 241 31.04 -1.79 -25.62
C LEU A 241 31.79 -2.53 -26.75
N ARG A 242 31.30 -2.41 -28.01
CA ARG A 242 31.99 -2.99 -29.18
C ARG A 242 33.19 -2.22 -29.65
N LYS A 243 33.33 -0.94 -29.29
CA LYS A 243 34.48 -0.11 -29.66
C LYS A 243 35.67 -0.29 -28.74
N ASP A 244 35.50 -0.91 -27.60
CA ASP A 244 36.57 -1.16 -26.63
C ASP A 244 37.14 -2.60 -26.76
N ASP A 245 36.65 -3.41 -27.72
CA ASP A 245 37.19 -4.69 -28.17
C ASP A 245 37.94 -4.52 -29.51
#